data_3a0dc6f7e8d3e372fe66d5c3c6060c07
#
_entry.id   3a0dc6f7e8d3e372fe66d5c3c6060c07
#
_cell.length_a   1.000
_cell.length_b   1.000
_cell.length_c   1.000
_cell.angle_alpha   90.00
_cell.angle_beta   90.00
_cell.angle_gamma   90.00
#
_symmetry.space_group_name_H-M   'P 1'
#
loop_
_entity.id
_entity.type
_entity.pdbx_description
1 polymer ?
#
loop_
_entity_poly.entity_id
_entity_poly.type
_entity_poly.pdbx_seq_one_letter_code
_entity_poly.pdbx_strand_id
1 'polypeptide(L)'
;TGHALATAAGIDALRVTYSPLDFRGTVRRYLDCFEPSQIVLIEGEVWPNLLLECRRRGLPVRLVNARMSPRSARRFQRSAAWLQPLYQTLDAVTIQESEDAEIWQTLGIAREKIHLTGSLKFDPGSGRHPARRQDYQTMLDSFGPGRPVVLAASTHPGEDAWIATAIRNARPDLLPVIAPRHAERRAEVAADLTAAGFDVTLRSSFPGMPADQGSVLVIDSTGELRDWTAHADVVVIGKSFRFLGGQNPCEAILAGKPVVFGPHMENFQPLAARLLAVGGALCASDSEELSRAILTALQSASARDMTGRATTLLLPHDGATRRILAILQ
;
A
#
# COMPACT_ATOMS: atom_id res chain seq x y z
N THR A 1 5.41 13.54 -8.36
CA THR A 1 6.62 13.09 -7.66
C THR A 1 6.44 13.24 -6.15
N GLY A 2 7.19 12.50 -5.32
CA GLY A 2 7.13 12.60 -3.86
C GLY A 2 7.35 14.01 -3.33
N HIS A 3 8.25 14.77 -3.95
CA HIS A 3 8.48 16.18 -3.62
C HIS A 3 7.20 17.02 -3.80
N ALA A 4 6.51 16.90 -4.92
CA ALA A 4 5.28 17.65 -5.17
C ALA A 4 4.17 17.29 -4.18
N LEU A 5 4.03 16.00 -3.84
CA LEU A 5 3.06 15.55 -2.85
C LEU A 5 3.37 16.07 -1.44
N ALA A 6 4.63 16.03 -1.03
CA ALA A 6 5.05 16.53 0.27
C ALA A 6 4.87 18.06 0.38
N THR A 7 5.19 18.81 -0.69
CA THR A 7 4.95 20.26 -0.75
C THR A 7 3.45 20.60 -0.70
N ALA A 8 2.62 19.81 -1.39
CA ALA A 8 1.17 20.01 -1.40
C ALA A 8 0.48 19.65 -0.06
N ALA A 9 1.17 18.95 0.85
CA ALA A 9 0.63 18.60 2.16
C ALA A 9 0.34 19.83 3.05
N GLY A 10 0.92 21.00 2.76
CA GLY A 10 0.59 22.27 3.43
C GLY A 10 0.89 22.30 4.93
N ILE A 11 1.91 21.57 5.37
CA ILE A 11 2.32 21.51 6.79
C ILE A 11 3.29 22.66 7.04
N ASP A 12 2.90 23.66 7.80
CA ASP A 12 3.68 24.89 8.06
C ASP A 12 5.09 24.62 8.62
N ALA A 13 5.24 23.58 9.45
CA ALA A 13 6.52 23.19 10.03
C ALA A 13 7.40 22.35 9.09
N LEU A 14 6.92 22.01 7.88
CA LEU A 14 7.61 21.14 6.95
C LEU A 14 8.31 21.95 5.84
N ARG A 15 9.63 21.84 5.79
CA ARG A 15 10.41 22.32 4.64
C ARG A 15 10.79 21.14 3.75
N VAL A 16 10.22 21.10 2.54
CA VAL A 16 10.47 20.04 1.57
C VAL A 16 11.68 20.38 0.70
N THR A 17 12.63 19.45 0.60
CA THR A 17 13.81 19.57 -0.26
C THR A 17 14.23 18.21 -0.79
N TYR A 18 15.15 18.19 -1.75
CA TYR A 18 15.75 16.95 -2.23
C TYR A 18 16.85 16.48 -1.29
N SER A 19 16.97 15.16 -1.10
CA SER A 19 18.11 14.57 -0.40
C SER A 19 19.42 14.90 -1.16
N PRO A 20 20.52 15.20 -0.46
CA PRO A 20 21.79 15.42 -1.11
C PRO A 20 22.29 14.12 -1.73
N LEU A 21 23.01 14.22 -2.85
CA LEU A 21 23.78 13.10 -3.34
C LEU A 21 24.85 12.73 -2.29
N ASP A 22 25.06 11.43 -2.05
CA ASP A 22 25.92 10.92 -0.98
C ASP A 22 27.43 11.12 -1.27
N PHE A 23 27.82 12.32 -1.70
CA PHE A 23 29.20 12.77 -1.78
C PHE A 23 29.56 13.56 -0.52
N ARG A 24 30.72 13.30 0.05
CA ARG A 24 31.18 13.87 1.31
C ARG A 24 31.02 15.40 1.39
N GLY A 25 31.39 16.11 0.33
CA GLY A 25 31.30 17.58 0.25
C GLY A 25 29.85 18.07 0.22
N THR A 26 28.99 17.36 -0.52
CA THR A 26 27.56 17.71 -0.65
C THR A 26 26.83 17.48 0.66
N VAL A 27 27.07 16.33 1.30
CA VAL A 27 26.52 15.98 2.61
C VAL A 27 26.90 17.00 3.67
N ARG A 28 28.18 17.40 3.72
CA ARG A 28 28.65 18.44 4.68
C ARG A 28 27.90 19.74 4.50
N ARG A 29 27.84 20.25 3.28
CA ARG A 29 27.11 21.50 2.97
C ARG A 29 25.63 21.41 3.35
N TYR A 30 25.02 20.24 3.10
CA TYR A 30 23.63 20.01 3.45
C TYR A 30 23.42 20.08 4.97
N LEU A 31 24.24 19.39 5.74
CA LEU A 31 24.17 19.40 7.21
C LEU A 31 24.54 20.78 7.80
N ASP A 32 25.46 21.51 7.17
CA ASP A 32 25.79 22.90 7.58
C ASP A 32 24.66 23.88 7.29
N CYS A 33 23.90 23.65 6.23
CA CYS A 33 22.77 24.52 5.85
C CYS A 33 21.53 24.31 6.73
N PHE A 34 21.26 23.05 7.14
CA PHE A 34 20.02 22.73 7.85
C PHE A 34 20.21 22.57 9.36
N GLU A 35 21.43 22.39 9.84
CA GLU A 35 21.78 22.20 11.26
C GLU A 35 20.81 21.29 12.02
N PRO A 36 20.52 20.06 11.49
CA PRO A 36 19.53 19.19 12.11
C PRO A 36 19.96 18.73 13.49
N SER A 37 19.01 18.57 14.42
CA SER A 37 19.25 17.96 15.73
C SER A 37 19.30 16.43 15.68
N GLN A 38 18.70 15.83 14.67
CA GLN A 38 18.73 14.39 14.39
C GLN A 38 18.44 14.11 12.91
N ILE A 39 18.82 12.93 12.45
CA ILE A 39 18.46 12.40 11.13
C ILE A 39 17.55 11.20 11.30
N VAL A 40 16.43 11.21 10.58
CA VAL A 40 15.50 10.08 10.52
C VAL A 40 15.49 9.54 9.08
N LEU A 41 15.97 8.31 8.92
CA LEU A 41 15.97 7.59 7.65
C LEU A 41 14.75 6.65 7.61
N ILE A 42 14.17 6.45 6.43
CA ILE A 42 12.96 5.62 6.27
C ILE A 42 13.28 4.41 5.39
N GLU A 43 12.77 3.24 5.78
CA GLU A 43 12.91 1.95 5.08
C GLU A 43 14.35 1.48 4.96
N GLY A 44 14.97 1.57 3.78
CA GLY A 44 16.31 1.05 3.52
C GLY A 44 17.31 2.13 3.08
N GLU A 45 16.99 3.39 3.29
CA GLU A 45 17.76 4.55 2.84
C GLU A 45 18.99 4.81 3.72
N VAL A 46 19.96 3.90 3.65
CA VAL A 46 21.23 4.00 4.41
C VAL A 46 22.33 4.51 3.48
N TRP A 47 22.79 5.73 3.71
CA TRP A 47 23.76 6.44 2.90
C TRP A 47 25.11 6.56 3.62
N PRO A 48 26.18 5.91 3.13
CA PRO A 48 27.45 5.79 3.85
C PRO A 48 28.09 7.11 4.27
N ASN A 49 28.20 8.08 3.35
CA ASN A 49 28.85 9.35 3.68
C ASN A 49 27.98 10.20 4.65
N LEU A 50 26.65 10.10 4.54
CA LEU A 50 25.74 10.73 5.50
C LEU A 50 25.96 10.17 6.91
N LEU A 51 25.97 8.85 7.07
CA LEU A 51 26.19 8.21 8.38
C LEU A 51 27.55 8.57 8.97
N LEU A 52 28.62 8.51 8.17
CA LEU A 52 29.95 8.86 8.63
C LEU A 52 30.07 10.32 9.07
N GLU A 53 29.42 11.23 8.34
CA GLU A 53 29.43 12.65 8.69
C GLU A 53 28.57 12.95 9.93
N CYS A 54 27.42 12.28 10.09
CA CYS A 54 26.59 12.35 11.29
C CYS A 54 27.37 11.86 12.51
N ARG A 55 28.03 10.70 12.42
CA ARG A 55 28.92 10.18 13.49
C ARG A 55 30.01 11.18 13.88
N ARG A 56 30.69 11.80 12.89
CA ARG A 56 31.72 12.80 13.13
C ARG A 56 31.21 14.01 13.90
N ARG A 57 29.92 14.38 13.72
CA ARG A 57 29.27 15.52 14.38
C ARG A 57 28.56 15.14 15.68
N GLY A 58 28.52 13.88 16.06
CA GLY A 58 27.71 13.41 17.19
C GLY A 58 26.22 13.57 16.96
N LEU A 59 25.77 13.59 15.70
CA LEU A 59 24.38 13.77 15.30
C LEU A 59 23.65 12.44 15.31
N PRO A 60 22.59 12.28 16.11
CA PRO A 60 21.83 11.03 16.17
C PRO A 60 21.20 10.65 14.84
N VAL A 61 21.26 9.36 14.48
CA VAL A 61 20.65 8.82 13.28
C VAL A 61 19.75 7.64 13.64
N ARG A 62 18.48 7.74 13.30
CA ARG A 62 17.48 6.69 13.51
C ARG A 62 16.94 6.20 12.19
N LEU A 63 16.84 4.87 12.04
CA LEU A 63 16.25 4.22 10.87
C LEU A 63 14.87 3.71 11.25
N VAL A 64 13.83 4.27 10.65
CA VAL A 64 12.44 3.93 10.98
C VAL A 64 11.78 3.13 9.86
N ASN A 65 10.81 2.29 10.26
CA ASN A 65 10.10 1.39 9.35
C ASN A 65 11.07 0.54 8.51
N ALA A 66 12.16 0.11 9.12
CA ALA A 66 13.28 -0.53 8.47
C ALA A 66 12.82 -1.79 7.72
N ARG A 67 13.23 -1.89 6.48
CA ARG A 67 12.90 -3.01 5.59
C ARG A 67 14.12 -3.40 4.76
N MET A 68 14.31 -4.71 4.64
CA MET A 68 15.36 -5.24 3.77
C MET A 68 14.80 -6.42 2.95
N SER A 69 14.97 -6.36 1.62
CA SER A 69 14.58 -7.48 0.78
C SER A 69 15.49 -8.69 1.06
N PRO A 70 15.01 -9.94 0.92
CA PRO A 70 15.83 -11.13 1.08
C PRO A 70 17.09 -11.13 0.20
N ARG A 71 16.99 -10.57 -1.01
CA ARG A 71 18.13 -10.40 -1.93
C ARG A 71 19.17 -9.42 -1.38
N SER A 72 18.72 -8.30 -0.85
CA SER A 72 19.61 -7.30 -0.22
C SER A 72 20.23 -7.86 1.04
N ALA A 73 19.47 -8.55 1.88
CA ALA A 73 19.97 -9.20 3.08
C ALA A 73 21.12 -10.16 2.78
N ARG A 74 20.96 -11.07 1.81
CA ARG A 74 22.03 -12.00 1.38
C ARG A 74 23.27 -11.28 0.86
N ARG A 75 23.10 -10.17 0.12
CA ARG A 75 24.22 -9.36 -0.37
C ARG A 75 24.94 -8.67 0.77
N PHE A 76 24.21 -8.08 1.70
CA PHE A 76 24.80 -7.39 2.85
C PHE A 76 25.47 -8.36 3.84
N GLN A 77 24.92 -9.54 4.04
CA GLN A 77 25.58 -10.58 4.87
C GLN A 77 26.97 -10.94 4.34
N ARG A 78 27.14 -11.03 3.01
CA ARG A 78 28.48 -11.28 2.39
C ARG A 78 29.47 -10.15 2.62
N SER A 79 28.99 -8.94 2.83
CA SER A 79 29.80 -7.72 3.03
C SER A 79 29.69 -7.20 4.47
N ALA A 80 29.14 -8.00 5.40
CA ALA A 80 28.84 -7.57 6.76
C ALA A 80 30.04 -6.95 7.48
N ALA A 81 31.21 -7.56 7.41
CA ALA A 81 32.43 -7.04 8.04
C ALA A 81 32.79 -5.60 7.63
N TRP A 82 32.50 -5.23 6.37
CA TRP A 82 32.74 -3.87 5.87
C TRP A 82 31.61 -2.90 6.22
N LEU A 83 30.40 -3.41 6.37
CA LEU A 83 29.21 -2.60 6.60
C LEU A 83 28.90 -2.40 8.08
N GLN A 84 29.29 -3.35 8.93
CA GLN A 84 29.05 -3.29 10.39
C GLN A 84 29.45 -1.95 11.03
N PRO A 85 30.67 -1.39 10.79
CA PRO A 85 31.06 -0.12 11.40
C PRO A 85 30.14 1.03 11.02
N LEU A 86 29.51 0.95 9.84
CA LEU A 86 28.56 1.93 9.36
C LEU A 86 27.20 1.78 10.03
N TYR A 87 26.64 0.55 10.06
CA TYR A 87 25.34 0.30 10.69
C TYR A 87 25.36 0.48 12.20
N GLN A 88 26.50 0.24 12.86
CA GLN A 88 26.70 0.51 14.29
C GLN A 88 26.54 2.00 14.65
N THR A 89 26.63 2.91 13.67
CA THR A 89 26.40 4.35 13.90
C THR A 89 24.93 4.70 14.08
N LEU A 90 24.01 3.79 13.76
CA LEU A 90 22.58 4.00 14.00
C LEU A 90 22.29 3.94 15.50
N ASP A 91 21.51 4.91 15.99
CA ASP A 91 21.12 4.99 17.39
C ASP A 91 19.88 4.16 17.70
N ALA A 92 18.96 4.05 16.73
CA ALA A 92 17.80 3.17 16.82
C ALA A 92 17.39 2.68 15.43
N VAL A 93 16.85 1.46 15.38
CA VAL A 93 16.26 0.84 14.18
C VAL A 93 14.89 0.30 14.55
N THR A 94 13.86 0.77 13.90
CA THR A 94 12.51 0.23 14.09
C THR A 94 12.18 -0.76 12.97
N ILE A 95 11.81 -1.97 13.36
CA ILE A 95 11.50 -3.08 12.45
C ILE A 95 10.00 -3.36 12.38
N GLN A 96 9.59 -3.94 11.25
CA GLN A 96 8.19 -4.21 10.97
C GLN A 96 7.72 -5.54 11.56
N GLU A 97 8.56 -6.57 11.48
CA GLU A 97 8.30 -7.94 11.93
C GLU A 97 9.43 -8.42 12.86
N SER A 98 9.13 -9.34 13.77
CA SER A 98 10.12 -9.88 14.70
C SER A 98 11.28 -10.60 14.00
N GLU A 99 10.98 -11.24 12.88
CA GLU A 99 11.92 -11.98 12.05
C GLU A 99 12.99 -11.09 11.41
N ASP A 100 12.67 -9.80 11.24
CA ASP A 100 13.63 -8.83 10.69
C ASP A 100 14.79 -8.55 11.65
N ALA A 101 14.61 -8.77 12.96
CA ALA A 101 15.61 -8.44 13.97
C ALA A 101 16.96 -9.14 13.73
N GLU A 102 16.93 -10.40 13.33
CA GLU A 102 18.15 -11.20 13.10
C GLU A 102 18.99 -10.62 11.96
N ILE A 103 18.35 -10.11 10.91
CA ILE A 103 19.04 -9.48 9.77
C ILE A 103 19.81 -8.26 10.24
N TRP A 104 19.19 -7.39 11.04
CA TRP A 104 19.80 -6.16 11.53
C TRP A 104 20.91 -6.44 12.54
N GLN A 105 20.78 -7.47 13.39
CA GLN A 105 21.86 -7.92 14.28
C GLN A 105 23.07 -8.43 13.50
N THR A 106 22.86 -9.17 12.42
CA THR A 106 23.94 -9.63 11.53
C THR A 106 24.74 -8.47 10.92
N LEU A 107 24.08 -7.31 10.72
CA LEU A 107 24.74 -6.08 10.28
C LEU A 107 25.45 -5.32 11.42
N GLY A 108 25.47 -5.88 12.63
CA GLY A 108 26.21 -5.34 13.78
C GLY A 108 25.43 -4.34 14.64
N ILE A 109 24.12 -4.24 14.44
CA ILE A 109 23.28 -3.39 15.29
C ILE A 109 22.99 -4.15 16.60
N ALA A 110 23.27 -3.51 17.72
CA ALA A 110 23.02 -4.07 19.02
C ALA A 110 21.51 -4.30 19.27
N ARG A 111 21.17 -5.40 19.93
CA ARG A 111 19.76 -5.82 20.12
C ARG A 111 18.91 -4.75 20.80
N GLU A 112 19.45 -4.03 21.74
CA GLU A 112 18.79 -2.95 22.48
C GLU A 112 18.44 -1.73 21.61
N LYS A 113 19.08 -1.57 20.45
CA LYS A 113 18.78 -0.53 19.46
C LYS A 113 17.70 -0.95 18.44
N ILE A 114 17.28 -2.22 18.47
CA ILE A 114 16.29 -2.76 17.55
C ILE A 114 14.92 -2.82 18.23
N HIS A 115 13.97 -2.09 17.71
CA HIS A 115 12.63 -1.95 18.26
C HIS A 115 11.57 -2.50 17.32
N LEU A 116 10.78 -3.47 17.76
CA LEU A 116 9.63 -3.97 17.01
C LEU A 116 8.47 -2.98 17.13
N THR A 117 8.16 -2.29 16.05
CA THR A 117 7.11 -1.26 16.01
C THR A 117 5.94 -1.60 15.09
N GLY A 118 6.10 -2.58 14.23
CA GLY A 118 5.17 -2.81 13.13
C GLY A 118 5.42 -1.86 11.94
N SER A 119 4.59 -1.93 10.94
CA SER A 119 4.74 -1.20 9.68
C SER A 119 3.89 0.05 9.62
N LEU A 120 4.49 1.19 9.26
CA LEU A 120 3.77 2.44 8.97
C LEU A 120 2.74 2.29 7.84
N LYS A 121 3.00 1.39 6.89
CA LYS A 121 2.09 1.14 5.75
C LYS A 121 0.81 0.42 6.15
N PHE A 122 0.85 -0.29 7.27
CA PHE A 122 -0.25 -1.14 7.75
C PHE A 122 -0.88 -0.59 9.03
N ASP A 123 -0.42 0.56 9.49
CA ASP A 123 -0.94 1.23 10.68
C ASP A 123 -2.25 1.96 10.38
N PRO A 124 -3.41 1.50 10.89
CA PRO A 124 -4.67 2.19 10.72
C PRO A 124 -4.76 3.49 11.52
N GLY A 125 -3.99 3.60 12.60
CA GLY A 125 -4.09 4.69 13.57
C GLY A 125 -3.56 6.04 13.08
N SER A 126 -2.77 6.06 12.00
CA SER A 126 -2.22 7.29 11.41
C SER A 126 -3.11 7.95 10.38
N GLY A 127 -4.22 7.32 10.02
CA GLY A 127 -5.05 7.73 8.89
C GLY A 127 -6.54 7.83 9.21
N ARG A 128 -7.23 8.56 8.34
CA ARG A 128 -8.67 8.64 8.31
C ARG A 128 -9.25 7.25 8.03
N HIS A 129 -10.12 6.74 8.89
CA HIS A 129 -10.84 5.49 8.64
C HIS A 129 -11.68 5.61 7.37
N PRO A 130 -11.83 4.51 6.59
CA PRO A 130 -12.75 4.48 5.46
C PRO A 130 -14.15 4.85 5.91
N ALA A 131 -14.76 5.86 5.29
CA ALA A 131 -16.08 6.34 5.65
C ALA A 131 -17.10 5.96 4.56
N ARG A 132 -18.25 5.42 4.97
CA ARG A 132 -19.39 5.29 4.05
C ARG A 132 -20.00 6.67 3.84
N ARG A 133 -19.83 7.19 2.63
CA ARG A 133 -20.31 8.51 2.24
C ARG A 133 -21.67 8.40 1.57
N GLN A 134 -22.59 9.29 1.97
CA GLN A 134 -23.96 9.27 1.43
C GLN A 134 -24.00 9.58 -0.08
N ASP A 135 -23.14 10.47 -0.57
CA ASP A 135 -23.05 10.80 -2.00
C ASP A 135 -22.58 9.61 -2.84
N TYR A 136 -21.67 8.76 -2.31
CA TYR A 136 -21.25 7.52 -2.98
C TYR A 136 -22.34 6.47 -2.95
N GLN A 137 -23.06 6.35 -1.84
CA GLN A 137 -24.20 5.43 -1.76
C GLN A 137 -25.28 5.81 -2.78
N THR A 138 -25.64 7.11 -2.86
CA THR A 138 -26.60 7.60 -3.85
C THR A 138 -26.17 7.29 -5.28
N MET A 139 -24.87 7.44 -5.58
CA MET A 139 -24.33 7.07 -6.87
C MET A 139 -24.44 5.57 -7.14
N LEU A 140 -24.07 4.72 -6.18
CA LEU A 140 -24.17 3.27 -6.34
C LEU A 140 -25.62 2.81 -6.50
N ASP A 141 -26.54 3.40 -5.74
CA ASP A 141 -27.97 3.08 -5.82
C ASP A 141 -28.58 3.43 -7.21
N SER A 142 -27.99 4.36 -7.94
CA SER A 142 -28.42 4.67 -9.32
C SER A 142 -28.10 3.54 -10.31
N PHE A 143 -27.17 2.64 -9.99
CA PHE A 143 -26.86 1.43 -10.74
C PHE A 143 -27.74 0.22 -10.36
N GLY A 144 -28.67 0.40 -9.46
CA GLY A 144 -29.56 -0.60 -8.91
C GLY A 144 -29.41 -0.70 -7.37
N PRO A 145 -30.47 -0.37 -6.61
CA PRO A 145 -30.42 -0.42 -5.15
C PRO A 145 -30.03 -1.80 -4.62
N GLY A 146 -29.04 -1.85 -3.73
CA GLY A 146 -28.59 -3.10 -3.13
C GLY A 146 -27.76 -4.01 -4.04
N ARG A 147 -27.33 -3.53 -5.22
CA ARG A 147 -26.46 -4.24 -6.14
C ARG A 147 -25.08 -4.45 -5.47
N PRO A 148 -24.56 -5.69 -5.40
CA PRO A 148 -23.26 -5.91 -4.76
C PRO A 148 -22.12 -5.29 -5.56
N VAL A 149 -21.20 -4.64 -4.86
CA VAL A 149 -20.09 -3.86 -5.43
C VAL A 149 -18.78 -4.64 -5.37
N VAL A 150 -18.13 -4.85 -6.51
CA VAL A 150 -16.78 -5.38 -6.59
C VAL A 150 -15.83 -4.27 -7.05
N LEU A 151 -14.99 -3.80 -6.15
CA LEU A 151 -14.03 -2.73 -6.39
C LEU A 151 -12.70 -3.29 -6.89
N ALA A 152 -12.30 -2.95 -8.11
CA ALA A 152 -10.96 -3.16 -8.62
C ALA A 152 -10.07 -1.97 -8.24
N ALA A 153 -9.23 -2.15 -7.23
CA ALA A 153 -8.46 -1.09 -6.59
C ALA A 153 -7.07 -0.93 -7.21
N SER A 154 -6.74 0.28 -7.67
CA SER A 154 -5.43 0.65 -8.23
C SER A 154 -5.01 -0.20 -9.43
N THR A 155 -5.89 -0.36 -10.40
CA THR A 155 -5.65 -1.12 -11.62
C THR A 155 -4.59 -0.47 -12.53
N HIS A 156 -3.95 -1.30 -13.35
CA HIS A 156 -2.92 -0.91 -14.32
C HIS A 156 -3.38 -1.23 -15.76
N PRO A 157 -2.68 -0.70 -16.79
CA PRO A 157 -3.05 -0.94 -18.19
C PRO A 157 -3.30 -2.41 -18.51
N GLY A 158 -4.42 -2.71 -19.19
CA GLY A 158 -4.82 -4.06 -19.57
C GLY A 158 -5.45 -4.91 -18.46
N GLU A 159 -5.56 -4.43 -17.22
CA GLU A 159 -6.30 -5.11 -16.14
C GLU A 159 -7.76 -4.64 -16.06
N ASP A 160 -8.05 -3.39 -16.43
CA ASP A 160 -9.33 -2.73 -16.20
C ASP A 160 -10.49 -3.53 -16.80
N ALA A 161 -10.51 -3.70 -18.11
CA ALA A 161 -11.56 -4.44 -18.81
C ALA A 161 -11.51 -5.96 -18.52
N TRP A 162 -10.32 -6.50 -18.26
CA TRP A 162 -10.14 -7.92 -17.91
C TRP A 162 -10.78 -8.24 -16.56
N ILE A 163 -10.56 -7.41 -15.52
CA ILE A 163 -11.18 -7.59 -14.19
C ILE A 163 -12.69 -7.35 -14.29
N ALA A 164 -13.14 -6.28 -14.99
CA ALA A 164 -14.57 -6.02 -15.15
C ALA A 164 -15.29 -7.19 -15.83
N THR A 165 -14.68 -7.80 -16.85
CA THR A 165 -15.21 -8.99 -17.52
C THR A 165 -15.29 -10.20 -16.58
N ALA A 166 -14.27 -10.43 -15.76
CA ALA A 166 -14.29 -11.50 -14.78
C ALA A 166 -15.41 -11.29 -13.74
N ILE A 167 -15.63 -10.05 -13.29
CA ILE A 167 -16.74 -9.70 -12.38
C ILE A 167 -18.10 -10.01 -13.04
N ARG A 168 -18.32 -9.57 -14.28
CA ARG A 168 -19.56 -9.84 -15.04
C ARG A 168 -19.78 -11.34 -15.26
N ASN A 169 -18.71 -12.09 -15.55
CA ASN A 169 -18.78 -13.53 -15.74
C ASN A 169 -19.04 -14.28 -14.43
N ALA A 170 -18.60 -13.76 -13.30
CA ALA A 170 -18.92 -14.33 -12.00
C ALA A 170 -20.43 -14.28 -11.73
N ARG A 171 -21.04 -13.10 -11.90
CA ARG A 171 -22.48 -12.90 -11.73
C ARG A 171 -22.89 -11.58 -12.40
N PRO A 172 -23.89 -11.56 -13.32
CA PRO A 172 -24.25 -10.36 -14.09
C PRO A 172 -24.79 -9.19 -13.27
N ASP A 173 -25.36 -9.46 -12.09
CA ASP A 173 -25.89 -8.45 -11.19
C ASP A 173 -24.83 -7.75 -10.32
N LEU A 174 -23.55 -8.17 -10.38
CA LEU A 174 -22.47 -7.47 -9.69
C LEU A 174 -22.18 -6.14 -10.39
N LEU A 175 -21.89 -5.11 -9.59
CA LEU A 175 -21.45 -3.82 -10.10
C LEU A 175 -19.90 -3.78 -10.10
N PRO A 176 -19.23 -3.78 -11.27
CA PRO A 176 -17.83 -3.49 -11.35
C PRO A 176 -17.59 -2.00 -11.05
N VAL A 177 -16.72 -1.72 -10.09
CA VAL A 177 -16.21 -0.37 -9.83
C VAL A 177 -14.70 -0.40 -10.05
N ILE A 178 -14.22 0.34 -11.05
CA ILE A 178 -12.82 0.35 -11.45
C ILE A 178 -12.14 1.63 -10.96
N ALA A 179 -11.12 1.50 -10.13
CA ALA A 179 -10.32 2.62 -9.64
C ALA A 179 -8.89 2.50 -10.18
N PRO A 180 -8.57 3.14 -11.32
CA PRO A 180 -7.22 3.09 -11.88
C PRO A 180 -6.20 3.73 -10.94
N ARG A 181 -4.96 3.23 -10.92
CA ARG A 181 -3.86 3.80 -10.11
C ARG A 181 -3.60 5.27 -10.45
N HIS A 182 -3.82 5.65 -11.70
CA HIS A 182 -3.63 6.99 -12.23
C HIS A 182 -4.94 7.46 -12.86
N ALA A 183 -5.58 8.45 -12.25
CA ALA A 183 -6.86 8.99 -12.70
C ALA A 183 -6.79 9.60 -14.14
N GLU A 184 -5.59 10.01 -14.56
CA GLU A 184 -5.31 10.53 -15.91
C GLU A 184 -5.59 9.51 -17.01
N ARG A 185 -5.58 8.21 -16.68
CA ARG A 185 -5.91 7.11 -17.61
C ARG A 185 -7.39 6.97 -17.93
N ARG A 186 -8.26 7.82 -17.37
CA ARG A 186 -9.71 7.69 -17.50
C ARG A 186 -10.22 7.46 -18.93
N ALA A 187 -9.64 8.13 -19.92
CA ALA A 187 -10.04 7.99 -21.32
C ALA A 187 -9.65 6.63 -21.91
N GLU A 188 -8.45 6.15 -21.62
CA GLU A 188 -7.96 4.81 -21.98
C GLU A 188 -8.86 3.73 -21.35
N VAL A 189 -9.08 3.82 -20.03
CA VAL A 189 -9.90 2.86 -19.27
C VAL A 189 -11.33 2.82 -19.80
N ALA A 190 -11.93 3.98 -20.08
CA ALA A 190 -13.28 4.05 -20.63
C ALA A 190 -13.36 3.41 -22.04
N ALA A 191 -12.36 3.65 -22.89
CA ALA A 191 -12.30 3.05 -24.22
C ALA A 191 -12.16 1.51 -24.14
N ASP A 192 -11.28 1.00 -23.28
CA ASP A 192 -11.07 -0.44 -23.10
C ASP A 192 -12.33 -1.14 -22.57
N LEU A 193 -13.02 -0.55 -21.59
CA LEU A 193 -14.26 -1.06 -21.05
C LEU A 193 -15.40 -1.03 -22.08
N THR A 194 -15.51 0.05 -22.86
CA THR A 194 -16.52 0.16 -23.94
C THR A 194 -16.26 -0.90 -25.02
N ALA A 195 -15.01 -1.12 -25.41
CA ALA A 195 -14.64 -2.18 -26.35
C ALA A 195 -14.96 -3.59 -25.82
N ALA A 196 -14.97 -3.78 -24.50
CA ALA A 196 -15.38 -5.01 -23.84
C ALA A 196 -16.92 -5.12 -23.64
N GLY A 197 -17.70 -4.17 -24.15
CA GLY A 197 -19.16 -4.18 -24.12
C GLY A 197 -19.76 -3.75 -22.78
N PHE A 198 -19.12 -2.78 -22.11
CA PHE A 198 -19.67 -2.15 -20.92
C PHE A 198 -20.17 -0.72 -21.24
N ASP A 199 -21.27 -0.34 -20.60
CA ASP A 199 -21.69 1.05 -20.50
C ASP A 199 -20.90 1.73 -19.38
N VAL A 200 -20.04 2.68 -19.74
CA VAL A 200 -19.08 3.29 -18.81
C VAL A 200 -19.63 4.58 -18.24
N THR A 201 -19.70 4.66 -16.91
CA THR A 201 -19.96 5.89 -16.20
C THR A 201 -18.71 6.35 -15.48
N LEU A 202 -18.26 7.58 -15.71
CA LEU A 202 -17.17 8.20 -14.94
C LEU A 202 -17.71 8.81 -13.66
N ARG A 203 -16.97 8.67 -12.57
CA ARG A 203 -17.31 9.31 -11.28
C ARG A 203 -17.49 10.82 -11.43
N SER A 204 -16.65 11.48 -12.24
CA SER A 204 -16.69 12.93 -12.46
C SER A 204 -17.91 13.42 -13.26
N SER A 205 -18.59 12.55 -13.99
CA SER A 205 -19.76 12.90 -14.79
C SER A 205 -21.11 12.66 -14.10
N PHE A 206 -21.09 12.21 -12.85
CA PHE A 206 -22.33 12.04 -12.07
C PHE A 206 -22.84 13.38 -11.51
N PRO A 207 -24.16 13.68 -11.48
CA PRO A 207 -25.29 12.82 -11.85
C PRO A 207 -25.64 12.98 -13.35
N GLY A 208 -25.80 11.91 -14.09
CA GLY A 208 -26.12 12.10 -15.48
C GLY A 208 -26.60 10.92 -16.33
N MET A 209 -26.46 9.68 -15.91
CA MET A 209 -26.90 8.55 -16.73
C MET A 209 -27.59 7.47 -15.89
N PRO A 210 -28.80 7.01 -16.30
CA PRO A 210 -29.37 5.77 -15.76
C PRO A 210 -28.49 4.60 -16.20
N ALA A 211 -28.12 3.74 -15.27
CA ALA A 211 -27.25 2.62 -15.51
C ALA A 211 -28.07 1.36 -15.83
N ASP A 212 -27.71 0.67 -16.89
CA ASP A 212 -28.19 -0.67 -17.22
C ASP A 212 -27.34 -1.76 -16.51
N GLN A 213 -27.80 -3.01 -16.55
CA GLN A 213 -27.07 -4.15 -15.97
C GLN A 213 -25.66 -4.37 -16.57
N GLY A 214 -25.40 -3.85 -17.76
CA GLY A 214 -24.09 -3.85 -18.40
C GLY A 214 -23.12 -2.76 -17.93
N SER A 215 -23.51 -1.92 -16.98
CA SER A 215 -22.77 -0.71 -16.60
C SER A 215 -21.59 -0.98 -15.68
N VAL A 216 -20.57 -0.13 -15.80
CA VAL A 216 -19.39 -0.10 -14.94
C VAL A 216 -19.13 1.34 -14.48
N LEU A 217 -18.78 1.50 -13.21
CA LEU A 217 -18.36 2.80 -12.66
C LEU A 217 -16.83 2.90 -12.66
N VAL A 218 -16.29 3.96 -13.22
CA VAL A 218 -14.86 4.28 -13.20
C VAL A 218 -14.59 5.44 -12.25
N ILE A 219 -13.73 5.25 -11.28
CA ILE A 219 -13.31 6.28 -10.33
C ILE A 219 -12.14 7.04 -10.95
N ASP A 220 -12.43 8.16 -11.55
CA ASP A 220 -11.49 9.04 -12.25
C ASP A 220 -11.04 10.24 -11.38
N SER A 221 -11.11 10.08 -10.06
CA SER A 221 -10.67 11.06 -9.06
C SER A 221 -9.50 10.53 -8.23
N THR A 222 -8.74 11.45 -7.64
CA THR A 222 -7.58 11.11 -6.79
C THR A 222 -7.93 11.28 -5.31
N GLY A 223 -7.45 10.34 -4.46
CA GLY A 223 -7.59 10.44 -2.99
C GLY A 223 -8.90 9.90 -2.42
N GLU A 224 -9.79 9.37 -3.25
CA GLU A 224 -11.10 8.86 -2.83
C GLU A 224 -11.14 7.33 -2.62
N LEU A 225 -10.13 6.59 -3.04
CA LEU A 225 -10.11 5.11 -3.04
C LEU A 225 -10.49 4.51 -1.68
N ARG A 226 -10.00 5.10 -0.59
CA ARG A 226 -10.26 4.63 0.77
C ARG A 226 -11.77 4.66 1.10
N ASP A 227 -12.46 5.74 0.78
CA ASP A 227 -13.89 5.87 1.05
C ASP A 227 -14.70 4.95 0.12
N TRP A 228 -14.29 4.79 -1.16
CA TRP A 228 -14.87 3.80 -2.07
C TRP A 228 -14.72 2.37 -1.56
N THR A 229 -13.59 2.05 -0.93
CA THR A 229 -13.36 0.73 -0.33
C THR A 229 -14.41 0.41 0.75
N ALA A 230 -14.89 1.42 1.51
CA ALA A 230 -15.94 1.21 2.50
C ALA A 230 -17.28 0.75 1.89
N HIS A 231 -17.54 1.08 0.62
CA HIS A 231 -18.76 0.70 -0.10
C HIS A 231 -18.64 -0.64 -0.84
N ALA A 232 -17.45 -1.19 -0.99
CA ALA A 232 -17.26 -2.47 -1.66
C ALA A 232 -17.77 -3.66 -0.83
N ASP A 233 -18.21 -4.72 -1.51
CA ASP A 233 -18.47 -6.04 -0.90
C ASP A 233 -17.25 -6.96 -1.05
N VAL A 234 -16.50 -6.80 -2.17
CA VAL A 234 -15.22 -7.47 -2.42
C VAL A 234 -14.24 -6.47 -3.04
N VAL A 235 -12.97 -6.56 -2.69
CA VAL A 235 -11.91 -5.73 -3.29
C VAL A 235 -10.92 -6.61 -4.04
N VAL A 236 -10.74 -6.32 -5.32
CA VAL A 236 -9.73 -6.93 -6.20
C VAL A 236 -8.55 -5.98 -6.30
N ILE A 237 -7.35 -6.44 -5.94
CA ILE A 237 -6.14 -5.61 -5.94
C ILE A 237 -5.49 -5.61 -7.32
N GLY A 238 -5.36 -4.44 -7.92
CA GLY A 238 -4.71 -4.25 -9.22
C GLY A 238 -3.18 -4.39 -9.18
N LYS A 239 -2.54 -4.36 -10.35
CA LYS A 239 -1.12 -4.61 -10.58
C LYS A 239 -0.64 -5.97 -10.08
N SER A 240 -1.55 -6.88 -9.84
CA SER A 240 -1.23 -8.19 -9.28
C SER A 240 -1.44 -9.34 -10.27
N PHE A 241 -2.06 -9.07 -11.42
CA PHE A 241 -2.39 -10.11 -12.42
C PHE A 241 -1.45 -10.11 -13.62
N ARG A 242 -1.11 -8.94 -14.16
CA ARG A 242 -0.34 -8.79 -15.40
C ARG A 242 1.03 -8.16 -15.19
N PHE A 243 1.26 -7.52 -14.06
CA PHE A 243 2.50 -6.82 -13.75
C PHE A 243 3.04 -7.25 -12.39
N LEU A 244 4.36 -7.21 -12.24
CA LEU A 244 5.02 -7.51 -10.99
C LEU A 244 4.78 -6.39 -9.95
N GLY A 245 4.66 -6.79 -8.70
CA GLY A 245 4.69 -5.90 -7.54
C GLY A 245 3.40 -5.81 -6.74
N GLY A 246 2.23 -5.85 -7.36
CA GLY A 246 0.95 -5.67 -6.68
C GLY A 246 0.73 -4.26 -6.10
N GLN A 247 -0.48 -4.01 -5.59
CA GLN A 247 -0.85 -2.80 -4.85
C GLN A 247 -1.20 -3.15 -3.39
N ASN A 248 -1.41 -2.12 -2.56
CA ASN A 248 -1.62 -2.29 -1.12
C ASN A 248 -2.97 -2.94 -0.79
N PRO A 249 -3.02 -4.14 -0.16
CA PRO A 249 -4.26 -4.78 0.25
C PRO A 249 -4.78 -4.27 1.60
N CYS A 250 -3.96 -3.55 2.37
CA CYS A 250 -4.27 -3.24 3.78
C CYS A 250 -5.46 -2.30 3.93
N GLU A 251 -5.66 -1.35 3.01
CA GLU A 251 -6.83 -0.46 3.07
C GLU A 251 -8.15 -1.25 3.00
N ALA A 252 -8.21 -2.27 2.16
CA ALA A 252 -9.38 -3.15 2.06
C ALA A 252 -9.57 -4.00 3.31
N ILE A 253 -8.49 -4.59 3.84
CA ILE A 253 -8.51 -5.41 5.06
C ILE A 253 -8.98 -4.57 6.26
N LEU A 254 -8.44 -3.35 6.41
CA LEU A 254 -8.82 -2.43 7.49
C LEU A 254 -10.26 -1.90 7.35
N ALA A 255 -10.79 -1.87 6.14
CA ALA A 255 -12.21 -1.61 5.88
C ALA A 255 -13.11 -2.83 6.15
N GLY A 256 -12.55 -3.96 6.59
CA GLY A 256 -13.29 -5.22 6.82
C GLY A 256 -13.79 -5.84 5.52
N LYS A 257 -13.07 -5.68 4.41
CA LYS A 257 -13.50 -6.18 3.10
C LYS A 257 -12.71 -7.42 2.70
N PRO A 258 -13.37 -8.45 2.13
CA PRO A 258 -12.69 -9.57 1.51
C PRO A 258 -11.78 -9.10 0.37
N VAL A 259 -10.57 -9.68 0.30
CA VAL A 259 -9.55 -9.30 -0.67
C VAL A 259 -9.22 -10.45 -1.60
N VAL A 260 -9.18 -10.14 -2.90
CA VAL A 260 -8.69 -11.02 -3.95
C VAL A 260 -7.53 -10.33 -4.67
N PHE A 261 -6.46 -11.05 -4.96
CA PHE A 261 -5.33 -10.53 -5.73
C PHE A 261 -4.75 -11.60 -6.68
N GLY A 262 -3.94 -11.17 -7.61
CA GLY A 262 -3.22 -12.04 -8.53
C GLY A 262 -1.90 -12.57 -7.94
N PRO A 263 -1.13 -13.39 -8.68
CA PRO A 263 0.10 -14.01 -8.20
C PRO A 263 1.24 -13.03 -7.95
N HIS A 264 1.17 -11.81 -8.47
CA HIS A 264 2.25 -10.83 -8.42
C HIS A 264 2.07 -9.82 -7.29
N MET A 265 2.47 -10.20 -6.07
CA MET A 265 2.40 -9.34 -4.87
C MET A 265 3.78 -9.08 -4.26
N GLU A 266 4.83 -8.96 -5.06
CA GLU A 266 6.23 -8.88 -4.61
C GLU A 266 6.50 -7.69 -3.69
N ASN A 267 5.83 -6.55 -3.92
CA ASN A 267 5.98 -5.35 -3.07
C ASN A 267 5.34 -5.52 -1.68
N PHE A 268 4.48 -6.52 -1.52
CA PHE A 268 3.74 -6.79 -0.28
C PHE A 268 4.05 -8.16 0.31
N GLN A 269 5.15 -8.80 -0.11
CA GLN A 269 5.70 -9.95 0.58
C GLN A 269 6.42 -9.49 1.86
N PRO A 270 6.36 -10.20 2.97
CA PRO A 270 5.72 -11.51 3.17
C PRO A 270 4.21 -11.46 3.52
N LEU A 271 3.60 -10.28 3.64
CA LEU A 271 2.20 -10.14 4.04
C LEU A 271 1.26 -10.96 3.14
N ALA A 272 1.41 -10.89 1.81
CA ALA A 272 0.57 -11.63 0.87
C ALA A 272 0.63 -13.13 1.11
N ALA A 273 1.83 -13.69 1.31
CA ALA A 273 1.99 -15.11 1.62
C ALA A 273 1.32 -15.50 2.94
N ARG A 274 1.43 -14.67 3.98
CA ARG A 274 0.79 -14.90 5.29
C ARG A 274 -0.73 -14.83 5.18
N LEU A 275 -1.27 -13.86 4.42
CA LEU A 275 -2.71 -13.76 4.17
C LEU A 275 -3.26 -15.02 3.51
N LEU A 276 -2.57 -15.56 2.50
CA LEU A 276 -2.97 -16.81 1.86
C LEU A 276 -2.88 -17.99 2.83
N ALA A 277 -1.80 -18.09 3.58
CA ALA A 277 -1.58 -19.21 4.52
C ALA A 277 -2.67 -19.31 5.59
N VAL A 278 -3.21 -18.16 6.06
CA VAL A 278 -4.30 -18.16 7.05
C VAL A 278 -5.69 -18.12 6.39
N GLY A 279 -5.78 -18.08 5.07
CA GLY A 279 -7.05 -17.91 4.36
C GLY A 279 -7.68 -16.51 4.62
N GLY A 280 -6.85 -15.48 4.81
CA GLY A 280 -7.26 -14.08 4.97
C GLY A 280 -7.43 -13.33 3.66
N ALA A 281 -7.05 -13.93 2.53
CA ALA A 281 -7.28 -13.43 1.18
C ALA A 281 -7.35 -14.61 0.19
N LEU A 282 -7.79 -14.33 -1.04
CA LEU A 282 -7.82 -15.29 -2.14
C LEU A 282 -6.84 -14.83 -3.23
N CYS A 283 -6.20 -15.82 -3.89
CA CYS A 283 -5.37 -15.59 -5.06
C CYS A 283 -6.06 -16.19 -6.29
N ALA A 284 -5.95 -15.48 -7.43
CA ALA A 284 -6.45 -15.94 -8.72
C ALA A 284 -5.40 -15.68 -9.80
N SER A 285 -5.12 -16.68 -10.62
CA SER A 285 -4.09 -16.62 -11.67
C SER A 285 -4.67 -16.28 -13.04
N ASP A 286 -5.95 -16.55 -13.25
CA ASP A 286 -6.67 -16.28 -14.49
C ASP A 286 -8.07 -15.70 -14.24
N SER A 287 -8.78 -15.39 -15.33
CA SER A 287 -10.12 -14.77 -15.29
C SER A 287 -11.19 -15.69 -14.68
N GLU A 288 -11.08 -17.00 -14.89
CA GLU A 288 -12.03 -17.99 -14.38
C GLU A 288 -11.82 -18.18 -12.87
N GLU A 289 -10.58 -18.28 -12.44
CA GLU A 289 -10.23 -18.31 -11.02
C GLU A 289 -10.65 -17.01 -10.31
N LEU A 290 -10.47 -15.84 -10.95
CA LEU A 290 -10.91 -14.58 -10.41
C LEU A 290 -12.43 -14.54 -10.22
N SER A 291 -13.20 -15.01 -11.20
CA SER A 291 -14.66 -15.11 -11.10
C SER A 291 -15.08 -16.00 -9.94
N ARG A 292 -14.46 -17.15 -9.78
CA ARG A 292 -14.72 -18.10 -8.65
C ARG A 292 -14.32 -17.49 -7.30
N ALA A 293 -13.17 -16.82 -7.23
CA ALA A 293 -12.71 -16.16 -6.01
C ALA A 293 -13.66 -15.03 -5.57
N ILE A 294 -14.17 -14.23 -6.50
CA ILE A 294 -15.18 -13.20 -6.22
C ILE A 294 -16.45 -13.83 -5.64
N LEU A 295 -16.97 -14.90 -6.25
CA LEU A 295 -18.16 -15.59 -5.74
C LEU A 295 -17.95 -16.16 -4.34
N THR A 296 -16.78 -16.73 -4.07
CA THR A 296 -16.41 -17.23 -2.74
C THR A 296 -16.34 -16.08 -1.72
N ALA A 297 -15.72 -14.96 -2.10
CA ALA A 297 -15.58 -13.78 -1.25
C ALA A 297 -16.91 -13.08 -0.95
N LEU A 298 -17.93 -13.23 -1.80
CA LEU A 298 -19.29 -12.69 -1.58
C LEU A 298 -20.14 -13.53 -0.61
N GLN A 299 -19.77 -14.78 -0.34
CA GLN A 299 -20.49 -15.61 0.63
C GLN A 299 -20.30 -15.08 2.04
N SER A 300 -21.38 -14.69 2.74
CA SER A 300 -21.32 -13.98 4.02
C SER A 300 -20.50 -14.70 5.11
N ALA A 301 -20.52 -16.03 5.17
CA ALA A 301 -19.72 -16.79 6.12
C ALA A 301 -18.23 -16.71 5.75
N SER A 302 -17.88 -17.00 4.48
CA SER A 302 -16.52 -16.92 3.96
C SER A 302 -15.93 -15.51 4.09
N ALA A 303 -16.71 -14.49 3.77
CA ALA A 303 -16.32 -13.09 3.91
C ALA A 303 -15.91 -12.74 5.35
N ARG A 304 -16.76 -13.08 6.34
CA ARG A 304 -16.48 -12.82 7.76
C ARG A 304 -15.24 -13.54 8.26
N ASP A 305 -15.10 -14.80 7.93
CA ASP A 305 -13.94 -15.60 8.33
C ASP A 305 -12.65 -15.07 7.70
N MET A 306 -12.69 -14.74 6.42
CA MET A 306 -11.55 -14.19 5.68
C MET A 306 -11.12 -12.84 6.27
N THR A 307 -12.04 -11.90 6.42
CA THR A 307 -11.74 -10.57 6.96
C THR A 307 -11.27 -10.64 8.41
N GLY A 308 -11.84 -11.50 9.25
CA GLY A 308 -11.39 -11.72 10.61
C GLY A 308 -9.94 -12.19 10.69
N ARG A 309 -9.57 -13.22 9.88
CA ARG A 309 -8.19 -13.71 9.81
C ARG A 309 -7.22 -12.66 9.25
N ALA A 310 -7.63 -11.93 8.21
CA ALA A 310 -6.81 -10.86 7.64
C ALA A 310 -6.56 -9.72 8.63
N THR A 311 -7.60 -9.28 9.35
CA THR A 311 -7.49 -8.22 10.36
C THR A 311 -6.57 -8.65 11.50
N THR A 312 -6.67 -9.90 11.97
CA THR A 312 -5.79 -10.44 13.01
C THR A 312 -4.31 -10.35 12.61
N LEU A 313 -3.97 -10.56 11.33
CA LEU A 313 -2.59 -10.40 10.84
C LEU A 313 -2.10 -8.95 10.87
N LEU A 314 -2.99 -7.96 10.78
CA LEU A 314 -2.61 -6.55 10.80
C LEU A 314 -2.56 -5.96 12.22
N LEU A 315 -3.14 -6.62 13.23
CA LEU A 315 -3.15 -6.12 14.62
C LEU A 315 -1.76 -5.74 15.16
N PRO A 316 -0.66 -6.48 14.91
CA PRO A 316 0.66 -6.10 15.38
C PRO A 316 1.16 -4.75 14.85
N HIS A 317 0.60 -4.28 13.73
CA HIS A 317 0.97 -3.02 13.09
C HIS A 317 0.13 -1.83 13.60
N ASP A 318 -0.98 -2.07 14.29
CA ASP A 318 -1.80 -1.00 14.88
C ASP A 318 -1.00 -0.19 15.89
N GLY A 319 -1.00 1.13 15.75
CA GLY A 319 -0.22 2.06 16.56
C GLY A 319 1.28 2.09 16.25
N ALA A 320 1.73 1.54 15.12
CA ALA A 320 3.13 1.58 14.69
C ALA A 320 3.68 3.02 14.65
N THR A 321 2.92 3.96 14.11
CA THR A 321 3.29 5.38 14.06
C THR A 321 3.57 5.94 15.44
N ARG A 322 2.69 5.65 16.40
CA ARG A 322 2.84 6.12 17.79
C ARG A 322 4.09 5.53 18.46
N ARG A 323 4.33 4.22 18.27
CA ARG A 323 5.54 3.55 18.80
C ARG A 323 6.81 4.14 18.20
N ILE A 324 6.82 4.41 16.89
CA ILE A 324 7.96 5.05 16.20
C ILE A 324 8.18 6.46 16.74
N LEU A 325 7.14 7.27 16.86
CA LEU A 325 7.25 8.63 17.39
C LEU A 325 7.81 8.67 18.81
N ALA A 326 7.45 7.70 19.66
CA ALA A 326 8.01 7.60 21.01
C ALA A 326 9.51 7.28 21.02
N ILE A 327 10.05 6.62 20.00
CA ILE A 327 11.48 6.33 19.86
C ILE A 327 12.23 7.56 19.30
N LEU A 328 11.53 8.44 18.57
CA LEU A 328 12.14 9.64 17.98
C LEU A 328 12.29 10.80 18.97
N GLN A 329 11.60 10.77 20.07
CA GLN A 329 11.75 11.73 21.19
C GLN A 329 13.00 11.42 22.00
#